data_e7529a502fa7bf0bc56e7783b9cfeb0e
#
_entry.id   e7529a502fa7bf0bc56e7783b9cfeb0e
#
_cell.length_a   1.000
_cell.length_b   1.000
_cell.length_c   1.000
_cell.angle_alpha   90.00
_cell.angle_beta   90.00
_cell.angle_gamma   90.00
#
_symmetry.space_group_name_H-M   'P 1'
#
loop_
_entity.id
_entity.type
_entity.pdbx_description
1 polymer ?
#
loop_
_entity_poly.entity_id
_entity_poly.type
_entity_poly.pdbx_seq_one_letter_code
_entity_poly.pdbx_strand_id
1 'polypeptide(L)'
;FQVVNGDIPITMEGLARVIVNFDMVKKQLDNPTNDYSDATKKNYVNTVLNIIMYITNINDYYKIKPIKINKIRDAITIYWEQLIDKVNKKYLENNKVEEKHIDKKQFQDVLKSVRKTVDKNLENKYLLQDFVLLLLYEGKYIPPLRNNYATLTITEPKDDLLSSENYLITDNGKNEILINSDKVNKKMGSKTYKINKSSILNKYLNKLLFIRGTEEKDYLLENVDEERLSPNGLTKLLQKIFITYFDKKLSSSDLRHIYISNLSPDLTNKQLTKIAEDMRHSKDTQQKIYKKV
;
A
#
# COMPACT_ATOMS: atom_id res chain seq x y z
N PHE A 1 -17.00 2.34 17.29
CA PHE A 1 -17.78 3.05 18.33
C PHE A 1 -19.26 2.61 18.37
N GLN A 2 -19.90 2.34 17.24
CA GLN A 2 -21.27 1.77 17.19
C GLN A 2 -21.38 0.41 17.89
N VAL A 3 -20.32 -0.36 17.98
CA VAL A 3 -20.29 -1.72 18.56
C VAL A 3 -20.47 -1.71 20.09
N VAL A 4 -20.17 -0.62 20.78
CA VAL A 4 -20.14 -0.60 22.26
C VAL A 4 -21.39 0.01 22.88
N ASN A 5 -22.09 0.92 22.20
CA ASN A 5 -23.16 1.70 22.86
C ASN A 5 -24.33 2.12 21.96
N GLY A 6 -24.63 1.49 20.82
CA GLY A 6 -25.73 2.01 19.96
C GLY A 6 -25.58 3.53 19.77
N ASP A 7 -26.37 4.21 19.07
CA ASP A 7 -26.37 5.61 18.64
C ASP A 7 -25.89 6.72 19.61
N ILE A 8 -24.81 6.52 20.36
CA ILE A 8 -24.20 7.62 21.14
C ILE A 8 -23.45 8.53 20.16
N PRO A 9 -23.82 9.80 20.02
CA PRO A 9 -23.07 10.74 19.21
C PRO A 9 -21.61 10.78 19.70
N ILE A 10 -20.67 10.92 18.76
CA ILE A 10 -19.23 11.03 19.07
C ILE A 10 -19.00 12.37 19.76
N THR A 11 -19.32 12.42 21.04
CA THR A 11 -19.04 13.57 21.92
C THR A 11 -17.78 13.26 22.72
N MET A 12 -17.08 14.27 23.19
CA MET A 12 -15.92 14.09 24.07
C MET A 12 -16.30 13.36 25.37
N GLU A 13 -17.51 13.56 25.86
CA GLU A 13 -18.04 12.83 27.02
C GLU A 13 -18.26 11.34 26.71
N GLY A 14 -18.79 11.02 25.53
CA GLY A 14 -18.91 9.64 25.05
C GLY A 14 -17.56 8.94 24.90
N LEU A 15 -16.55 9.65 24.39
CA LEU A 15 -15.18 9.15 24.30
C LEU A 15 -14.56 8.91 25.69
N ALA A 16 -14.75 9.84 26.61
CA ALA A 16 -14.28 9.69 28.00
C ALA A 16 -14.92 8.49 28.70
N ARG A 17 -16.23 8.24 28.48
CA ARG A 17 -16.94 7.07 29.01
C ARG A 17 -16.36 5.75 28.46
N VAL A 18 -16.04 5.68 27.17
CA VAL A 18 -15.40 4.50 26.55
C VAL A 18 -14.05 4.23 27.16
N ILE A 19 -13.24 5.26 27.41
CA ILE A 19 -11.92 5.13 28.01
C ILE A 19 -12.04 4.62 29.45
N VAL A 20 -12.94 5.21 30.26
CA VAL A 20 -13.15 4.81 31.65
C VAL A 20 -13.65 3.37 31.75
N ASN A 21 -14.38 2.88 30.76
CA ASN A 21 -14.92 1.52 30.70
C ASN A 21 -14.14 0.61 29.75
N PHE A 22 -12.82 0.77 29.64
CA PHE A 22 -11.98 -0.02 28.73
C PHE A 22 -12.15 -1.54 28.88
N ASP A 23 -12.42 -2.03 30.07
CA ASP A 23 -12.69 -3.45 30.29
C ASP A 23 -13.90 -3.95 29.49
N MET A 24 -14.93 -3.11 29.31
CA MET A 24 -16.07 -3.44 28.43
C MET A 24 -15.63 -3.48 26.97
N VAL A 25 -14.81 -2.51 26.53
CA VAL A 25 -14.24 -2.51 25.17
C VAL A 25 -13.42 -3.77 24.92
N LYS A 26 -12.56 -4.13 25.88
CA LYS A 26 -11.75 -5.35 25.82
C LYS A 26 -12.62 -6.60 25.73
N LYS A 27 -13.65 -6.72 26.56
CA LYS A 27 -14.61 -7.85 26.50
C LYS A 27 -15.27 -7.94 25.13
N GLN A 28 -15.67 -6.83 24.52
CA GLN A 28 -16.26 -6.81 23.18
C GLN A 28 -15.25 -7.20 22.10
N LEU A 29 -14.02 -6.72 22.19
CA LEU A 29 -12.96 -7.08 21.25
C LEU A 29 -12.57 -8.54 21.33
N ASP A 30 -12.59 -9.11 22.55
CA ASP A 30 -12.23 -10.52 22.80
C ASP A 30 -13.43 -11.47 22.67
N ASN A 31 -14.65 -10.97 22.43
CA ASN A 31 -15.83 -11.79 22.24
C ASN A 31 -15.67 -12.63 20.94
N PRO A 32 -15.73 -13.97 21.03
CA PRO A 32 -15.56 -14.84 19.86
C PRO A 32 -16.61 -14.62 18.76
N THR A 33 -17.81 -14.13 19.12
CA THR A 33 -18.89 -13.88 18.14
C THR A 33 -18.59 -12.71 17.19
N ASN A 34 -17.65 -11.83 17.53
CA ASN A 34 -17.31 -10.67 16.72
C ASN A 34 -16.24 -10.96 15.63
N ASP A 35 -15.62 -12.12 15.67
CA ASP A 35 -14.60 -12.60 14.69
C ASP A 35 -13.55 -11.53 14.28
N TYR A 36 -13.17 -10.66 15.22
CA TYR A 36 -12.13 -9.65 14.95
C TYR A 36 -10.74 -10.29 14.92
N SER A 37 -10.01 -10.08 13.84
CA SER A 37 -8.59 -10.45 13.79
C SER A 37 -7.77 -9.66 14.84
N ASP A 38 -6.67 -10.24 15.33
CA ASP A 38 -5.77 -9.55 16.27
C ASP A 38 -5.24 -8.22 15.71
N ALA A 39 -5.02 -8.14 14.39
CA ALA A 39 -4.66 -6.90 13.72
C ALA A 39 -5.78 -5.84 13.79
N THR A 40 -7.04 -6.25 13.65
CA THR A 40 -8.22 -5.38 13.82
C THR A 40 -8.32 -4.90 15.26
N LYS A 41 -8.24 -5.81 16.24
CA LYS A 41 -8.25 -5.47 17.67
C LYS A 41 -7.14 -4.48 18.02
N LYS A 42 -5.91 -4.73 17.56
CA LYS A 42 -4.77 -3.82 17.74
C LYS A 42 -5.06 -2.41 17.21
N ASN A 43 -5.69 -2.29 16.04
CA ASN A 43 -6.02 -0.98 15.46
C ASN A 43 -7.07 -0.24 16.28
N TYR A 44 -8.10 -0.92 16.79
CA TYR A 44 -9.08 -0.33 17.70
C TYR A 44 -8.42 0.17 18.98
N VAL A 45 -7.58 -0.64 19.62
CA VAL A 45 -6.87 -0.27 20.85
C VAL A 45 -5.93 0.92 20.60
N ASN A 46 -5.22 0.94 19.48
CA ASN A 46 -4.37 2.07 19.09
C ASN A 46 -5.19 3.37 18.91
N THR A 47 -6.39 3.28 18.37
CA THR A 47 -7.30 4.44 18.26
C THR A 47 -7.68 4.96 19.66
N VAL A 48 -7.99 4.09 20.61
CA VAL A 48 -8.30 4.46 22.00
C VAL A 48 -7.08 5.12 22.66
N LEU A 49 -5.87 4.59 22.48
CA LEU A 49 -4.63 5.21 22.99
C LEU A 49 -4.40 6.61 22.42
N ASN A 50 -4.62 6.82 21.12
CA ASN A 50 -4.51 8.15 20.50
C ASN A 50 -5.54 9.14 21.07
N ILE A 51 -6.76 8.69 21.35
CA ILE A 51 -7.80 9.51 21.99
C ILE A 51 -7.37 9.89 23.41
N ILE A 52 -6.81 8.96 24.19
CA ILE A 52 -6.29 9.24 25.53
C ILE A 52 -5.17 10.28 25.47
N MET A 53 -4.22 10.13 24.55
CA MET A 53 -3.16 11.11 24.36
C MET A 53 -3.71 12.49 24.00
N TYR A 54 -4.72 12.55 23.16
CA TYR A 54 -5.38 13.80 22.79
C TYR A 54 -6.05 14.43 24.01
N ILE A 55 -6.84 13.66 24.77
CA ILE A 55 -7.55 14.15 25.98
C ILE A 55 -6.56 14.59 27.06
N THR A 56 -5.45 13.88 27.25
CA THR A 56 -4.43 14.27 28.26
C THR A 56 -3.71 15.56 27.88
N ASN A 57 -3.56 15.84 26.61
CA ASN A 57 -2.99 17.11 26.14
C ASN A 57 -3.95 18.33 26.27
N ILE A 58 -5.26 18.07 26.42
CA ILE A 58 -6.29 19.11 26.61
C ILE A 58 -6.75 19.16 28.07
N ASN A 59 -5.97 18.68 28.99
CA ASN A 59 -6.34 18.29 30.37
C ASN A 59 -7.00 19.40 31.24
N ASP A 60 -6.86 20.68 30.90
CA ASP A 60 -7.52 21.79 31.61
C ASP A 60 -9.05 21.84 31.40
N TYR A 61 -9.56 21.09 30.43
CA TYR A 61 -10.99 21.15 30.06
C TYR A 61 -11.87 20.09 30.73
N TYR A 62 -11.36 18.93 31.15
CA TYR A 62 -12.22 17.79 31.46
C TYR A 62 -12.21 17.28 32.91
N LYS A 63 -11.58 17.94 33.87
CA LYS A 63 -11.61 17.59 35.31
C LYS A 63 -11.39 16.09 35.65
N ILE A 64 -10.80 15.31 34.76
CA ILE A 64 -10.48 13.91 35.03
C ILE A 64 -9.14 13.86 35.78
N LYS A 65 -9.14 13.24 36.97
CA LYS A 65 -7.91 13.16 37.78
C LYS A 65 -6.78 12.49 36.96
N PRO A 66 -5.60 13.13 36.80
CA PRO A 66 -4.48 12.62 35.97
C PRO A 66 -4.04 11.20 36.34
N ILE A 67 -4.07 10.85 37.62
CA ILE A 67 -3.70 9.53 38.13
C ILE A 67 -4.61 8.41 37.58
N LYS A 68 -5.91 8.67 37.43
CA LYS A 68 -6.87 7.70 36.91
C LYS A 68 -6.64 7.46 35.41
N ILE A 69 -6.37 8.51 34.65
CA ILE A 69 -6.07 8.43 33.20
C ILE A 69 -4.78 7.62 32.97
N ASN A 70 -3.73 7.89 33.74
CA ASN A 70 -2.47 7.17 33.60
C ASN A 70 -2.62 5.67 33.85
N LYS A 71 -3.32 5.26 34.90
CA LYS A 71 -3.59 3.83 35.18
C LYS A 71 -4.36 3.15 34.03
N ILE A 72 -5.36 3.83 33.48
CA ILE A 72 -6.14 3.33 32.35
C ILE A 72 -5.25 3.22 31.10
N ARG A 73 -4.47 4.25 30.79
CA ARG A 73 -3.50 4.23 29.69
C ARG A 73 -2.54 3.06 29.79
N ASP A 74 -1.98 2.84 30.97
CA ASP A 74 -1.00 1.76 31.18
C ASP A 74 -1.65 0.38 30.97
N ALA A 75 -2.87 0.15 31.48
CA ALA A 75 -3.61 -1.08 31.24
C ALA A 75 -3.92 -1.31 29.75
N ILE A 76 -4.28 -0.25 29.02
CA ILE A 76 -4.55 -0.31 27.57
C ILE A 76 -3.26 -0.57 26.80
N THR A 77 -2.14 0.05 27.22
CA THR A 77 -0.82 -0.16 26.59
C THR A 77 -0.37 -1.61 26.73
N ILE A 78 -0.51 -2.21 27.91
CA ILE A 78 -0.18 -3.63 28.14
C ILE A 78 -1.01 -4.53 27.20
N TYR A 79 -2.30 -4.29 27.08
CA TYR A 79 -3.16 -5.07 26.17
C TYR A 79 -2.77 -4.87 24.69
N TRP A 80 -2.42 -3.66 24.29
CA TRP A 80 -1.94 -3.35 22.94
C TRP A 80 -0.62 -4.06 22.61
N GLU A 81 0.32 -4.11 23.56
CA GLU A 81 1.59 -4.85 23.42
C GLU A 81 1.33 -6.35 23.25
N GLN A 82 0.43 -6.94 24.04
CA GLN A 82 0.02 -8.34 23.88
C GLN A 82 -0.58 -8.62 22.48
N LEU A 83 -1.37 -7.69 21.94
CA LEU A 83 -1.91 -7.82 20.57
C LEU A 83 -0.82 -7.67 19.51
N ILE A 84 0.17 -6.79 19.72
CA ILE A 84 1.35 -6.69 18.85
C ILE A 84 2.10 -8.02 18.80
N ASP A 85 2.37 -8.61 19.94
CA ASP A 85 3.09 -9.89 20.03
C ASP A 85 2.34 -11.01 19.32
N LYS A 86 1.02 -11.11 19.52
CA LYS A 86 0.16 -12.06 18.81
C LYS A 86 0.19 -11.84 17.28
N VAL A 87 0.05 -10.58 16.84
CA VAL A 87 0.10 -10.22 15.41
C VAL A 87 1.47 -10.57 14.82
N ASN A 88 2.56 -10.25 15.52
CA ASN A 88 3.92 -10.53 15.07
C ASN A 88 4.18 -12.05 15.01
N LYS A 89 3.76 -12.81 16.04
CA LYS A 89 3.89 -14.27 16.06
C LYS A 89 3.11 -14.91 14.90
N LYS A 90 1.83 -14.55 14.73
CA LYS A 90 1.01 -15.02 13.62
C LYS A 90 1.57 -14.61 12.25
N TYR A 91 2.17 -13.42 12.17
CA TYR A 91 2.86 -12.97 10.96
C TYR A 91 4.11 -13.80 10.66
N LEU A 92 4.87 -14.22 11.67
CA LEU A 92 6.02 -15.12 11.53
C LEU A 92 5.59 -16.55 11.16
N GLU A 93 4.51 -17.05 11.76
CA GLU A 93 3.94 -18.38 11.48
C GLU A 93 3.30 -18.47 10.09
N ASN A 94 2.58 -17.42 9.66
CA ASN A 94 1.91 -17.36 8.36
C ASN A 94 2.84 -16.94 7.20
N ASN A 95 4.06 -16.49 7.50
CA ASN A 95 5.06 -16.25 6.48
C ASN A 95 5.71 -17.57 6.04
N LYS A 96 4.95 -18.38 5.34
CA LYS A 96 5.50 -19.28 4.33
C LYS A 96 6.01 -18.40 3.19
N VAL A 97 7.16 -17.76 3.42
CA VAL A 97 7.85 -16.86 2.46
C VAL A 97 8.06 -17.60 1.15
N GLU A 98 8.31 -18.92 1.21
CA GLU A 98 8.51 -19.78 0.05
C GLU A 98 7.29 -19.87 -0.87
N GLU A 99 6.06 -19.92 -0.32
CA GLU A 99 4.85 -20.01 -1.16
C GLU A 99 4.59 -18.74 -1.98
N LYS A 100 5.03 -17.58 -1.50
CA LYS A 100 4.83 -16.28 -2.18
C LYS A 100 6.04 -15.80 -2.96
N HIS A 101 7.19 -16.44 -2.80
CA HIS A 101 8.41 -16.00 -3.48
C HIS A 101 8.34 -16.27 -4.99
N ILE A 102 8.80 -15.31 -5.78
CA ILE A 102 9.06 -15.44 -7.22
C ILE A 102 10.51 -14.99 -7.42
N ASP A 103 11.35 -15.88 -7.91
CA ASP A 103 12.72 -15.50 -8.23
C ASP A 103 12.78 -14.65 -9.52
N LYS A 104 13.88 -13.92 -9.66
CA LYS A 104 14.07 -12.99 -10.77
C LYS A 104 14.01 -13.67 -12.14
N LYS A 105 14.53 -14.90 -12.26
CA LYS A 105 14.53 -15.65 -13.51
C LYS A 105 13.13 -16.08 -13.88
N GLN A 106 12.37 -16.64 -12.93
CA GLN A 106 10.97 -17.01 -13.11
C GLN A 106 10.14 -15.81 -13.57
N PHE A 107 10.31 -14.65 -12.93
CA PHE A 107 9.59 -13.43 -13.32
C PHE A 107 9.90 -13.03 -14.77
N GLN A 108 11.19 -13.05 -15.15
CA GLN A 108 11.63 -12.69 -16.50
C GLN A 108 11.14 -13.68 -17.57
N ASP A 109 11.09 -14.97 -17.27
CA ASP A 109 10.63 -16.00 -18.21
C ASP A 109 9.12 -15.87 -18.45
N VAL A 110 8.34 -15.58 -17.40
CA VAL A 110 6.91 -15.25 -17.54
C VAL A 110 6.72 -13.96 -18.36
N LEU A 111 7.47 -12.90 -18.09
CA LEU A 111 7.40 -11.66 -18.89
C LEU A 111 7.69 -11.92 -20.37
N LYS A 112 8.67 -12.75 -20.72
CA LYS A 112 8.96 -13.11 -22.11
C LYS A 112 7.80 -13.88 -22.75
N SER A 113 7.15 -14.78 -22.02
CA SER A 113 6.00 -15.54 -22.49
C SER A 113 4.79 -14.65 -22.71
N VAL A 114 4.44 -13.83 -21.71
CA VAL A 114 3.29 -12.91 -21.80
C VAL A 114 3.50 -11.91 -22.93
N ARG A 115 4.73 -11.38 -23.10
CA ARG A 115 5.07 -10.49 -24.20
C ARG A 115 4.77 -11.09 -25.56
N LYS A 116 5.11 -12.37 -25.80
CA LYS A 116 4.80 -13.04 -27.08
C LYS A 116 3.30 -13.09 -27.36
N THR A 117 2.48 -13.25 -26.33
CA THR A 117 1.03 -13.25 -26.43
C THR A 117 0.50 -11.85 -26.70
N VAL A 118 1.02 -10.84 -26.00
CA VAL A 118 0.68 -9.43 -26.18
C VAL A 118 1.05 -8.96 -27.61
N ASP A 119 2.25 -9.30 -28.11
CA ASP A 119 2.71 -8.88 -29.43
C ASP A 119 1.81 -9.43 -30.56
N LYS A 120 1.07 -10.54 -30.31
CA LYS A 120 0.10 -11.12 -31.24
C LYS A 120 -1.32 -10.52 -31.10
N ASN A 121 -1.61 -9.84 -30.00
CA ASN A 121 -2.93 -9.36 -29.63
C ASN A 121 -2.86 -7.92 -29.11
N LEU A 122 -2.17 -7.05 -29.83
CA LEU A 122 -1.90 -5.67 -29.39
C LEU A 122 -3.14 -4.80 -29.24
N GLU A 123 -4.25 -5.17 -29.87
CA GLU A 123 -5.56 -4.50 -29.75
C GLU A 123 -6.31 -4.87 -28.47
N ASN A 124 -5.88 -5.94 -27.76
CA ASN A 124 -6.49 -6.32 -26.50
C ASN A 124 -5.98 -5.43 -25.37
N LYS A 125 -6.72 -4.38 -25.07
CA LYS A 125 -6.36 -3.38 -24.05
C LYS A 125 -6.15 -3.97 -22.65
N TYR A 126 -6.91 -4.98 -22.24
CA TYR A 126 -6.79 -5.60 -20.92
C TYR A 126 -5.54 -6.47 -20.80
N LEU A 127 -5.24 -7.26 -21.82
CA LEU A 127 -4.02 -8.03 -21.88
C LEU A 127 -2.78 -7.11 -21.86
N LEU A 128 -2.86 -6.00 -22.57
CA LEU A 128 -1.81 -4.99 -22.61
C LEU A 128 -1.65 -4.28 -21.25
N GLN A 129 -2.76 -3.97 -20.58
CA GLN A 129 -2.78 -3.41 -19.23
C GLN A 129 -2.12 -4.36 -18.21
N ASP A 130 -2.47 -5.65 -18.25
CA ASP A 130 -1.86 -6.68 -17.40
C ASP A 130 -0.35 -6.75 -17.61
N PHE A 131 0.10 -6.70 -18.87
CA PHE A 131 1.52 -6.72 -19.20
C PHE A 131 2.26 -5.46 -18.73
N VAL A 132 1.67 -4.28 -18.89
CA VAL A 132 2.22 -3.03 -18.35
C VAL A 132 2.35 -3.11 -16.82
N LEU A 133 1.36 -3.65 -16.13
CA LEU A 133 1.43 -3.87 -14.68
C LEU A 133 2.55 -4.84 -14.29
N LEU A 134 2.72 -5.94 -15.01
CA LEU A 134 3.85 -6.86 -14.77
C LEU A 134 5.20 -6.16 -14.93
N LEU A 135 5.38 -5.31 -15.96
CA LEU A 135 6.60 -4.53 -16.18
C LEU A 135 6.84 -3.48 -15.07
N LEU A 136 5.77 -2.86 -14.56
CA LEU A 136 5.85 -1.89 -13.45
C LEU A 136 6.24 -2.56 -12.13
N TYR A 137 5.81 -3.80 -11.89
CA TYR A 137 6.11 -4.53 -10.66
C TYR A 137 7.35 -5.43 -10.72
N GLU A 138 7.95 -5.63 -11.91
CA GLU A 138 9.26 -6.30 -12.04
C GLU A 138 10.37 -5.52 -11.32
N GLY A 139 10.24 -4.20 -11.24
CA GLY A 139 11.21 -3.34 -10.58
C GLY A 139 12.45 -2.99 -11.39
N LYS A 140 12.53 -3.40 -12.67
CA LYS A 140 13.66 -3.11 -13.56
C LYS A 140 13.71 -1.66 -14.01
N TYR A 141 12.57 -1.04 -14.26
CA TYR A 141 12.47 0.31 -14.83
C TYR A 141 12.27 1.36 -13.75
N ILE A 142 11.39 1.08 -12.83
CA ILE A 142 11.13 1.83 -11.60
C ILE A 142 10.88 0.82 -10.48
N PRO A 143 11.24 1.12 -9.23
CA PRO A 143 10.95 0.21 -8.12
C PRO A 143 9.43 0.08 -7.91
N PRO A 144 8.94 -1.10 -7.47
CA PRO A 144 7.52 -1.33 -7.31
C PRO A 144 6.91 -0.36 -6.30
N LEU A 145 5.94 0.42 -6.74
CA LEU A 145 5.18 1.31 -5.88
C LEU A 145 4.03 0.56 -5.20
N ARG A 146 3.39 1.18 -4.20
CA ARG A 146 2.15 0.66 -3.62
C ARG A 146 1.04 0.73 -4.69
N ASN A 147 -0.18 0.99 -4.28
CA ASN A 147 -1.31 1.10 -5.19
C ASN A 147 -1.38 2.45 -5.93
N ASN A 148 -0.27 3.21 -5.97
CA ASN A 148 -0.20 4.53 -6.60
C ASN A 148 -0.52 4.51 -8.10
N TYR A 149 -0.26 3.39 -8.79
CA TYR A 149 -0.58 3.27 -10.21
C TYR A 149 -2.08 3.39 -10.52
N ALA A 150 -2.96 3.03 -9.56
CA ALA A 150 -4.41 3.20 -9.71
C ALA A 150 -4.86 4.67 -9.66
N THR A 151 -4.03 5.55 -9.09
CA THR A 151 -4.37 6.96 -8.87
C THR A 151 -3.69 7.91 -9.85
N LEU A 152 -3.03 7.37 -10.89
CA LEU A 152 -2.36 8.20 -11.87
C LEU A 152 -3.37 8.86 -12.80
N THR A 153 -3.30 10.20 -12.87
CA THR A 153 -3.98 11.00 -13.88
C THR A 153 -3.03 11.23 -15.05
N ILE A 154 -3.49 10.97 -16.27
CA ILE A 154 -2.69 11.19 -17.48
C ILE A 154 -2.73 12.68 -17.80
N THR A 155 -1.57 13.28 -18.07
CA THR A 155 -1.46 14.68 -18.41
C THR A 155 -0.24 14.95 -19.31
N GLU A 156 -0.27 16.04 -20.02
CA GLU A 156 0.92 16.64 -20.63
C GLU A 156 1.73 17.43 -19.58
N PRO A 157 2.98 17.78 -19.86
CA PRO A 157 3.75 18.65 -18.97
C PRO A 157 3.03 19.98 -18.74
N LYS A 158 2.79 20.33 -17.47
CA LYS A 158 2.15 21.58 -17.03
C LYS A 158 2.85 22.12 -15.79
N ASP A 159 2.81 23.45 -15.60
CA ASP A 159 3.44 24.11 -14.45
C ASP A 159 2.56 24.07 -13.18
N ASP A 160 1.25 23.81 -13.33
CA ASP A 160 0.23 23.95 -12.29
C ASP A 160 -0.36 22.60 -11.81
N LEU A 161 0.45 21.54 -11.79
CA LEU A 161 0.00 20.22 -11.32
C LEU A 161 -0.35 20.24 -9.82
N LEU A 162 -1.53 19.68 -9.49
CA LEU A 162 -2.02 19.64 -8.12
C LEU A 162 -1.14 18.75 -7.23
N SER A 163 -0.70 19.28 -6.09
CA SER A 163 0.13 18.55 -5.11
C SER A 163 -0.61 17.41 -4.41
N SER A 164 -1.93 17.33 -4.56
CA SER A 164 -2.77 16.27 -4.00
C SER A 164 -2.97 15.08 -4.92
N GLU A 165 -2.51 15.14 -6.18
CA GLU A 165 -2.73 14.13 -7.20
C GLU A 165 -1.43 13.50 -7.68
N ASN A 166 -1.53 12.29 -8.24
CA ASN A 166 -0.44 11.56 -8.88
C ASN A 166 -0.62 11.56 -10.38
N TYR A 167 0.47 11.69 -11.13
CA TYR A 167 0.39 11.86 -12.57
C TYR A 167 1.24 10.87 -13.35
N LEU A 168 0.73 10.45 -14.50
CA LEU A 168 1.51 9.97 -15.62
C LEU A 168 1.65 11.12 -16.62
N ILE A 169 2.81 11.74 -16.65
CA ILE A 169 3.13 12.85 -17.54
C ILE A 169 3.66 12.25 -18.83
N THR A 170 3.00 12.55 -19.96
CA THR A 170 3.39 12.06 -21.29
C THR A 170 3.75 13.25 -22.19
N ASP A 171 4.96 13.20 -22.78
CA ASP A 171 5.47 14.22 -23.68
C ASP A 171 6.17 13.56 -24.86
N ASN A 172 5.61 13.70 -26.06
CA ASN A 172 6.19 13.18 -27.30
C ASN A 172 6.69 11.72 -27.18
N GLY A 173 5.89 10.87 -26.53
CA GLY A 173 6.17 9.45 -26.30
C GLY A 173 7.23 9.19 -25.20
N LYS A 174 7.61 10.19 -24.42
CA LYS A 174 8.33 10.04 -23.14
C LYS A 174 7.31 10.03 -22.02
N ASN A 175 7.50 9.14 -21.06
CA ASN A 175 6.62 9.03 -19.91
C ASN A 175 7.39 9.22 -18.61
N GLU A 176 6.79 9.94 -17.68
CA GLU A 176 7.29 10.13 -16.31
C GLU A 176 6.13 9.90 -15.33
N ILE A 177 6.42 9.28 -14.20
CA ILE A 177 5.44 9.09 -13.12
C ILE A 177 5.78 10.07 -12.01
N LEU A 178 4.87 10.97 -11.69
CA LEU A 178 4.97 11.91 -10.58
C LEU A 178 4.05 11.46 -9.43
N ILE A 179 4.64 11.18 -8.29
CA ILE A 179 3.92 10.86 -7.06
C ILE A 179 3.96 12.05 -6.12
N ASN A 180 2.85 12.75 -6.03
CA ASN A 180 2.64 13.89 -5.13
C ASN A 180 1.84 13.49 -3.89
N SER A 181 1.00 12.46 -3.99
CA SER A 181 0.09 12.06 -2.92
C SER A 181 0.23 10.58 -2.62
N ASP A 182 0.79 10.29 -1.45
CA ASP A 182 0.82 8.95 -0.88
C ASP A 182 0.96 9.00 0.65
N LYS A 183 0.98 7.83 1.28
CA LYS A 183 1.06 7.68 2.75
C LYS A 183 2.27 8.39 3.39
N VAL A 184 3.34 8.61 2.64
CA VAL A 184 4.61 9.16 3.16
C VAL A 184 4.95 10.54 2.59
N ASN A 185 4.08 11.12 1.78
CA ASN A 185 4.35 12.40 1.09
C ASN A 185 4.70 13.54 2.05
N LYS A 186 3.99 13.66 3.18
CA LYS A 186 4.29 14.68 4.21
C LYS A 186 5.74 14.61 4.71
N LYS A 187 6.37 13.44 4.65
CA LYS A 187 7.70 13.17 5.18
C LYS A 187 8.79 13.17 4.10
N MET A 188 8.45 12.74 2.88
CA MET A 188 9.42 12.49 1.81
C MET A 188 9.27 13.44 0.61
N GLY A 189 8.21 14.26 0.59
CA GLY A 189 7.91 15.14 -0.54
C GLY A 189 7.47 14.38 -1.81
N SER A 190 7.34 15.11 -2.91
CA SER A 190 7.01 14.56 -4.22
C SER A 190 8.18 13.82 -4.84
N LYS A 191 7.89 12.84 -5.73
CA LYS A 191 8.90 12.03 -6.40
C LYS A 191 8.55 11.80 -7.86
N THR A 192 9.48 12.12 -8.75
CA THR A 192 9.36 11.83 -10.19
C THR A 192 10.19 10.61 -10.56
N TYR A 193 9.60 9.69 -11.32
CA TYR A 193 10.24 8.52 -11.91
C TYR A 193 10.26 8.65 -13.42
N LYS A 194 11.45 8.85 -13.99
CA LYS A 194 11.64 8.95 -15.44
C LYS A 194 11.70 7.57 -16.07
N ILE A 195 10.87 7.31 -17.06
CA ILE A 195 10.87 6.07 -17.83
C ILE A 195 11.74 6.28 -19.06
N ASN A 196 12.77 5.45 -19.23
CA ASN A 196 13.63 5.54 -20.40
C ASN A 196 12.81 5.35 -21.68
N LYS A 197 12.91 6.31 -22.62
CA LYS A 197 12.15 6.33 -23.88
C LYS A 197 12.30 5.06 -24.71
N SER A 198 13.47 4.45 -24.73
CA SER A 198 13.76 3.21 -25.47
C SER A 198 13.42 1.93 -24.70
N SER A 199 12.90 2.04 -23.48
CA SER A 199 12.58 0.86 -22.65
C SER A 199 11.34 0.11 -23.17
N ILE A 200 11.29 -1.17 -22.86
CA ILE A 200 10.12 -2.02 -23.13
C ILE A 200 8.89 -1.47 -22.41
N LEU A 201 9.02 -1.04 -21.15
CA LEU A 201 7.92 -0.43 -20.41
C LEU A 201 7.35 0.78 -21.16
N ASN A 202 8.21 1.70 -21.62
CA ASN A 202 7.75 2.89 -22.33
C ASN A 202 7.02 2.54 -23.64
N LYS A 203 7.53 1.54 -24.39
CA LYS A 203 6.89 1.05 -25.62
C LYS A 203 5.45 0.59 -25.39
N TYR A 204 5.25 -0.30 -24.39
CA TYR A 204 3.92 -0.87 -24.15
C TYR A 204 2.99 0.10 -23.41
N LEU A 205 3.54 0.99 -22.60
CA LEU A 205 2.79 2.08 -21.98
C LEU A 205 2.20 3.01 -23.06
N ASN A 206 3.02 3.47 -24.01
CA ASN A 206 2.53 4.28 -25.14
C ASN A 206 1.51 3.54 -25.99
N LYS A 207 1.68 2.23 -26.19
CA LYS A 207 0.70 1.42 -26.92
C LYS A 207 -0.62 1.31 -26.18
N LEU A 208 -0.60 1.14 -24.85
CA LEU A 208 -1.79 1.12 -24.01
C LEU A 208 -2.54 2.46 -24.09
N LEU A 209 -1.80 3.57 -23.95
CA LEU A 209 -2.36 4.92 -24.04
C LEU A 209 -3.01 5.17 -25.40
N PHE A 210 -2.36 4.74 -26.50
CA PHE A 210 -2.88 4.87 -27.85
C PHE A 210 -4.20 4.09 -28.06
N ILE A 211 -4.27 2.83 -27.60
CA ILE A 211 -5.46 1.98 -27.79
C ILE A 211 -6.64 2.47 -26.95
N ARG A 212 -6.37 2.98 -25.76
CA ARG A 212 -7.43 3.47 -24.88
C ARG A 212 -8.02 4.80 -25.34
N GLY A 213 -7.25 5.59 -26.09
CA GLY A 213 -7.60 6.98 -26.34
C GLY A 213 -7.42 7.81 -25.07
N THR A 214 -6.56 8.83 -25.10
CA THR A 214 -6.31 9.69 -23.93
C THR A 214 -7.19 10.94 -23.92
N GLU A 215 -7.92 11.20 -25.00
CA GLU A 215 -8.76 12.40 -25.13
C GLU A 215 -10.01 12.34 -24.25
N GLU A 216 -10.53 11.13 -23.99
CA GLU A 216 -11.75 10.93 -23.19
C GLU A 216 -11.48 10.40 -21.77
N LYS A 217 -10.30 9.84 -21.51
CA LYS A 217 -9.97 9.16 -20.27
C LYS A 217 -8.62 9.64 -19.71
N ASP A 218 -8.68 10.33 -18.58
CA ASP A 218 -7.51 10.91 -17.91
C ASP A 218 -6.81 9.97 -16.90
N TYR A 219 -7.05 8.65 -16.95
CA TYR A 219 -6.49 7.66 -16.00
C TYR A 219 -5.80 6.51 -16.72
N LEU A 220 -4.75 5.95 -16.09
CA LEU A 220 -3.94 4.88 -16.68
C LEU A 220 -4.63 3.51 -16.66
N LEU A 221 -5.28 3.14 -15.57
CA LEU A 221 -5.83 1.80 -15.35
C LEU A 221 -7.35 1.84 -15.23
N GLU A 222 -8.00 0.86 -15.87
CA GLU A 222 -9.46 0.73 -15.86
C GLU A 222 -9.91 -0.67 -15.41
N ASN A 223 -11.14 -0.75 -14.91
CA ASN A 223 -11.85 -1.99 -14.62
C ASN A 223 -12.55 -2.53 -15.88
N VAL A 224 -13.31 -3.62 -15.72
CA VAL A 224 -14.08 -4.22 -16.83
C VAL A 224 -15.24 -3.36 -17.31
N ASP A 225 -15.71 -2.43 -16.49
CA ASP A 225 -16.76 -1.47 -16.80
C ASP A 225 -16.20 -0.17 -17.44
N GLU A 226 -14.90 -0.19 -17.78
CA GLU A 226 -14.16 0.94 -18.35
C GLU A 226 -14.07 2.18 -17.44
N GLU A 227 -14.22 1.99 -16.14
CA GLU A 227 -14.07 3.03 -15.14
C GLU A 227 -12.65 3.03 -14.55
N ARG A 228 -12.25 4.18 -13.97
CA ARG A 228 -10.98 4.33 -13.28
C ARG A 228 -10.82 3.28 -12.19
N LEU A 229 -9.70 2.56 -12.21
CA LEU A 229 -9.41 1.54 -11.22
C LEU A 229 -9.14 2.16 -9.84
N SER A 230 -9.86 1.70 -8.82
CA SER A 230 -9.57 2.11 -7.45
C SER A 230 -8.30 1.43 -6.90
N PRO A 231 -7.66 1.95 -5.82
CA PRO A 231 -6.53 1.28 -5.18
C PRO A 231 -6.84 -0.16 -4.72
N ASN A 232 -8.07 -0.41 -4.27
CA ASN A 232 -8.52 -1.76 -3.92
C ASN A 232 -8.76 -2.62 -5.16
N GLY A 233 -9.30 -2.03 -6.23
CA GLY A 233 -9.44 -2.66 -7.54
C GLY A 233 -8.09 -3.10 -8.09
N LEU A 234 -7.05 -2.26 -8.00
CA LEU A 234 -5.68 -2.64 -8.39
C LEU A 234 -5.16 -3.83 -7.59
N THR A 235 -5.43 -3.90 -6.28
CA THR A 235 -5.04 -5.07 -5.48
C THR A 235 -5.69 -6.35 -6.00
N LYS A 236 -7.00 -6.31 -6.33
CA LYS A 236 -7.72 -7.47 -6.88
C LYS A 236 -7.20 -7.84 -8.28
N LEU A 237 -6.93 -6.84 -9.12
CA LEU A 237 -6.36 -7.05 -10.46
C LEU A 237 -4.97 -7.70 -10.38
N LEU A 238 -4.08 -7.21 -9.51
CA LEU A 238 -2.77 -7.83 -9.28
C LEU A 238 -2.90 -9.27 -8.83
N GLN A 239 -3.78 -9.56 -7.86
CA GLN A 239 -4.04 -10.93 -7.43
C GLN A 239 -4.46 -11.83 -8.59
N LYS A 240 -5.36 -11.36 -9.47
CA LYS A 240 -5.80 -12.09 -10.67
C LYS A 240 -4.63 -12.33 -11.63
N ILE A 241 -3.85 -11.30 -11.95
CA ILE A 241 -2.67 -11.39 -12.85
C ILE A 241 -1.69 -12.42 -12.30
N PHE A 242 -1.32 -12.31 -11.01
CA PHE A 242 -0.31 -13.18 -10.44
C PHE A 242 -0.80 -14.63 -10.20
N ILE A 243 -2.09 -14.85 -9.96
CA ILE A 243 -2.68 -16.20 -10.01
C ILE A 243 -2.58 -16.76 -11.44
N THR A 244 -2.95 -15.98 -12.45
CA THR A 244 -2.96 -16.43 -13.84
C THR A 244 -1.58 -16.83 -14.35
N TYR A 245 -0.56 -16.05 -14.04
CA TYR A 245 0.77 -16.24 -14.63
C TYR A 245 1.79 -16.93 -13.74
N PHE A 246 1.57 -16.95 -12.42
CA PHE A 246 2.52 -17.49 -11.45
C PHE A 246 1.89 -18.50 -10.46
N ASP A 247 0.58 -18.73 -10.55
CA ASP A 247 -0.19 -19.53 -9.57
C ASP A 247 -0.01 -19.03 -8.12
N LYS A 248 0.10 -17.70 -7.95
CA LYS A 248 0.35 -17.06 -6.66
C LYS A 248 -0.57 -15.87 -6.44
N LYS A 249 -1.25 -15.83 -5.28
CA LYS A 249 -2.08 -14.69 -4.90
C LYS A 249 -1.24 -13.60 -4.24
N LEU A 250 -0.81 -12.61 -5.02
CA LEU A 250 0.09 -11.55 -4.59
C LEU A 250 -0.57 -10.17 -4.61
N SER A 251 -0.27 -9.38 -3.58
CA SER A 251 -0.61 -7.95 -3.49
C SER A 251 0.58 -7.07 -3.86
N SER A 252 0.37 -5.76 -4.02
CA SER A 252 1.46 -4.80 -4.21
C SER A 252 2.51 -4.84 -3.08
N SER A 253 2.09 -5.15 -1.84
CA SER A 253 3.02 -5.35 -0.72
C SER A 253 3.88 -6.60 -0.90
N ASP A 254 3.28 -7.73 -1.31
CA ASP A 254 4.02 -8.96 -1.56
C ASP A 254 5.06 -8.76 -2.68
N LEU A 255 4.68 -8.07 -3.77
CA LEU A 255 5.58 -7.77 -4.89
C LEU A 255 6.76 -6.87 -4.49
N ARG A 256 6.54 -5.96 -3.56
CA ARG A 256 7.61 -5.13 -2.98
C ARG A 256 8.56 -5.96 -2.11
N HIS A 257 8.05 -6.95 -1.38
CA HIS A 257 8.88 -7.92 -0.65
C HIS A 257 9.73 -8.76 -1.61
N ILE A 258 9.11 -9.32 -2.66
CA ILE A 258 9.78 -10.11 -3.71
C ILE A 258 10.90 -9.28 -4.36
N TYR A 259 10.62 -8.03 -4.73
CA TYR A 259 11.62 -7.14 -5.32
C TYR A 259 12.84 -6.96 -4.41
N ILE A 260 12.63 -6.70 -3.12
CA ILE A 260 13.73 -6.49 -2.17
C ILE A 260 14.49 -7.79 -1.89
N SER A 261 13.80 -8.93 -1.79
CA SER A 261 14.43 -10.25 -1.61
C SER A 261 15.27 -10.66 -2.81
N ASN A 262 14.93 -10.17 -4.01
CA ASN A 262 15.68 -10.42 -5.25
C ASN A 262 16.81 -9.41 -5.50
N LEU A 263 17.07 -8.47 -4.59
CA LEU A 263 18.20 -7.54 -4.68
C LEU A 263 19.52 -8.29 -4.42
N SER A 264 20.59 -7.85 -5.09
CA SER A 264 21.92 -8.40 -4.84
C SER A 264 22.32 -8.24 -3.36
N PRO A 265 22.90 -9.27 -2.74
CA PRO A 265 23.45 -9.18 -1.39
C PRO A 265 24.62 -8.18 -1.28
N ASP A 266 25.31 -7.88 -2.39
CA ASP A 266 26.52 -7.05 -2.45
C ASP A 266 26.19 -5.54 -2.49
N LEU A 267 24.92 -5.15 -2.37
CA LEU A 267 24.52 -3.74 -2.38
C LEU A 267 25.06 -2.99 -1.15
N THR A 268 25.71 -1.87 -1.43
CA THR A 268 26.19 -0.97 -0.37
C THR A 268 25.05 -0.34 0.40
N ASN A 269 25.31 0.11 1.62
CA ASN A 269 24.33 0.84 2.43
C ASN A 269 23.75 2.06 1.71
N LYS A 270 24.56 2.77 0.91
CA LYS A 270 24.11 3.93 0.10
C LYS A 270 23.11 3.51 -0.98
N GLN A 271 23.37 2.40 -1.68
CA GLN A 271 22.45 1.86 -2.69
C GLN A 271 21.14 1.38 -2.06
N LEU A 272 21.20 0.67 -0.92
CA LEU A 272 20.01 0.23 -0.19
C LEU A 272 19.17 1.42 0.29
N THR A 273 19.80 2.50 0.78
CA THR A 273 19.10 3.73 1.17
C THR A 273 18.39 4.35 -0.03
N LYS A 274 19.09 4.48 -1.17
CA LYS A 274 18.49 5.02 -2.39
C LYS A 274 17.31 4.17 -2.87
N ILE A 275 17.42 2.86 -2.85
CA ILE A 275 16.30 1.95 -3.21
C ILE A 275 15.12 2.16 -2.26
N ALA A 276 15.36 2.29 -0.94
CA ALA A 276 14.33 2.55 0.04
C ALA A 276 13.60 3.89 -0.25
N GLU A 277 14.34 4.94 -0.53
CA GLU A 277 13.79 6.25 -0.92
C GLU A 277 12.99 6.17 -2.22
N ASP A 278 13.52 5.46 -3.22
CA ASP A 278 12.83 5.25 -4.50
C ASP A 278 11.55 4.40 -4.33
N MET A 279 11.52 3.48 -3.38
CA MET A 279 10.33 2.72 -2.99
C MET A 279 9.41 3.49 -2.01
N ARG A 280 9.76 4.71 -1.64
CA ARG A 280 9.03 5.57 -0.69
C ARG A 280 8.80 4.90 0.67
N HIS A 281 9.87 4.45 1.30
CA HIS A 281 9.92 4.00 2.70
C HIS A 281 11.30 4.22 3.31
N SER A 282 11.41 4.14 4.67
CA SER A 282 12.70 4.26 5.34
C SER A 282 13.54 2.99 5.15
N LYS A 283 14.86 3.13 5.25
CA LYS A 283 15.79 2.00 5.26
C LYS A 283 15.47 0.99 6.36
N ASP A 284 15.08 1.45 7.55
CA ASP A 284 14.67 0.58 8.66
C ASP A 284 13.45 -0.26 8.30
N THR A 285 12.45 0.35 7.62
CA THR A 285 11.29 -0.36 7.10
C THR A 285 11.71 -1.42 6.08
N GLN A 286 12.66 -1.09 5.19
CA GLN A 286 13.19 -2.05 4.22
C GLN A 286 13.85 -3.24 4.91
N GLN A 287 14.71 -3.01 5.88
CA GLN A 287 15.45 -4.08 6.56
C GLN A 287 14.55 -4.92 7.46
N LYS A 288 13.67 -4.29 8.26
CA LYS A 288 12.84 -4.98 9.25
C LYS A 288 11.64 -5.71 8.65
N ILE A 289 11.04 -5.13 7.61
CA ILE A 289 9.77 -5.62 7.07
C ILE A 289 9.97 -6.41 5.78
N TYR A 290 10.85 -5.93 4.89
CA TYR A 290 10.98 -6.47 3.55
C TYR A 290 12.16 -7.43 3.36
N LYS A 291 13.25 -7.27 4.10
CA LYS A 291 14.37 -8.21 4.05
C LYS A 291 14.12 -9.37 5.02
N LYS A 292 13.32 -10.33 4.59
CA LYS A 292 13.10 -11.59 5.30
C LYS A 292 13.51 -12.73 4.39
N VAL A 293 14.73 -13.14 4.52
CA VAL A 293 15.24 -14.43 4.15
C VAL A 293 16.03 -14.92 5.33
#